data_e1b441cedda1d975d086f82047e45e9e
#
_entry.id   e1b441cedda1d975d086f82047e45e9e
#
_cell.length_a   1.000
_cell.length_b   1.000
_cell.length_c   1.000
_cell.angle_alpha   90.00
_cell.angle_beta   90.00
_cell.angle_gamma   90.00
#
_symmetry.space_group_name_H-M   'P 1'
#
loop_
_entity.id
_entity.type
_entity.pdbx_description
1 polymer ?
#
loop_
_entity_poly.entity_id
_entity_poly.type
_entity_poly.pdbx_seq_one_letter_code
_entity_poly.pdbx_strand_id
1 'polypeptide(L)'
;VKACLILSKEGLVFLDFAYAFDLSGIRKADMLPKSAVRAIAREDLKNNPYASDSEEFEMRLMNLCIRHGTGTKASYELCPVWRVRTAGKGDIDFCLAVYDAVSGKRLFEGLL
;
A
#
# COMPACT_ATOMS: atom_id res chain seq x y z
N VAL A 1 15.14 6.36 4.12
CA VAL A 1 15.06 5.85 5.49
C VAL A 1 14.51 4.44 5.46
N LYS A 2 15.25 3.52 6.01
CA LYS A 2 14.78 2.17 6.23
C LYS A 2 14.78 1.87 7.72
N ALA A 3 13.66 1.40 8.22
CA ALA A 3 13.58 0.72 9.49
C ALA A 3 12.99 -0.67 9.23
N CYS A 4 13.65 -1.70 9.69
CA CYS A 4 13.14 -3.06 9.66
C CYS A 4 12.83 -3.48 11.09
N LEU A 5 11.58 -3.84 11.33
CA LEU A 5 11.08 -4.33 12.62
C LEU A 5 10.60 -5.75 12.42
N ILE A 6 11.15 -6.67 13.21
CA ILE A 6 10.61 -8.02 13.30
C ILE A 6 9.99 -8.19 14.67
N LEU A 7 8.70 -8.43 14.70
CA LEU A 7 7.91 -8.64 15.90
C LEU A 7 7.47 -10.09 16.01
N SER A 8 7.57 -10.65 17.19
CA SER A 8 7.00 -11.94 17.57
C SER A 8 5.90 -11.74 18.60
N LYS A 9 5.28 -12.83 19.04
CA LYS A 9 4.31 -12.80 20.15
C LYS A 9 4.94 -12.33 21.47
N GLU A 10 6.25 -12.50 21.62
CA GLU A 10 7.00 -12.06 22.79
C GLU A 10 7.48 -10.60 22.69
N GLY A 11 7.26 -9.92 21.56
CA GLY A 11 7.62 -8.53 21.36
C GLY A 11 8.59 -8.30 20.23
N LEU A 12 9.45 -7.28 20.38
CA LEU A 12 10.45 -6.91 19.39
C LEU A 12 11.61 -7.91 19.37
N VAL A 13 11.81 -8.59 18.23
CA VAL A 13 12.88 -9.54 18.00
C VAL A 13 14.08 -8.90 17.32
N PHE A 14 13.82 -8.00 16.39
CA PHE A 14 14.86 -7.36 15.59
C PHE A 14 14.45 -5.94 15.22
N LEU A 15 15.41 -5.04 15.28
CA LEU A 15 15.24 -3.64 14.86
C LEU A 15 16.49 -3.19 14.10
N ASP A 16 16.31 -2.76 12.86
CA ASP A 16 17.34 -2.19 12.03
C ASP A 16 16.92 -0.82 11.53
N PHE A 17 17.75 0.19 11.80
CA PHE A 17 17.56 1.55 11.30
C PHE A 17 18.69 1.93 10.37
N ALA A 18 18.38 2.09 9.09
CA ALA A 18 19.33 2.68 8.16
C ALA A 18 19.32 4.22 8.18
N TYR A 19 18.18 4.81 8.56
CA TYR A 19 17.99 6.27 8.67
C TYR A 19 16.95 6.60 9.73
N ALA A 20 16.87 7.88 10.09
CA ALA A 20 15.83 8.40 10.97
C ALA A 20 15.00 9.49 10.26
N PHE A 21 13.68 9.47 10.46
CA PHE A 21 12.78 10.53 10.03
C PHE A 21 12.49 11.48 11.17
N ASP A 22 12.40 12.76 10.85
CA ASP A 22 11.69 13.71 11.69
C ASP A 22 10.18 13.55 11.44
N LEU A 23 9.47 13.04 12.43
CA LEU A 23 8.03 12.81 12.35
C LEU A 23 7.20 13.95 12.93
N SER A 24 7.83 15.07 13.34
CA SER A 24 7.14 16.19 13.99
C SER A 24 6.06 16.85 13.12
N GLY A 25 6.19 16.75 11.79
CA GLY A 25 5.23 17.28 10.82
C GLY A 25 4.14 16.32 10.39
N ILE A 26 4.11 15.10 10.93
CA ILE A 26 3.11 14.11 10.54
C ILE A 26 1.75 14.45 11.14
N ARG A 27 0.73 14.44 10.30
CA ARG A 27 -0.67 14.64 10.66
C ARG A 27 -1.50 13.43 10.29
N LYS A 28 -2.57 13.21 11.03
CA LYS A 28 -3.57 12.18 10.70
C LYS A 28 -4.27 12.57 9.39
N ALA A 29 -4.34 11.65 8.44
CA ALA A 29 -5.07 11.84 7.19
C ALA A 29 -6.54 11.43 7.35
N ASP A 30 -7.43 12.18 6.70
CA ASP A 30 -8.85 11.82 6.59
C ASP A 30 -9.02 10.81 5.46
N MET A 31 -9.02 9.53 5.80
CA MET A 31 -9.15 8.44 4.84
C MET A 31 -10.61 8.19 4.47
N LEU A 32 -10.82 7.73 3.24
CA LEU A 32 -12.09 7.16 2.82
C LEU A 32 -12.40 5.91 3.67
N PRO A 33 -13.69 5.58 3.86
CA PRO A 33 -14.05 4.30 4.45
C PRO A 33 -13.46 3.13 3.64
N LYS A 34 -13.03 2.08 4.31
CA LYS A 34 -12.51 0.87 3.65
C LYS A 34 -13.48 0.33 2.59
N SER A 35 -14.79 0.37 2.87
CA SER A 35 -15.84 -0.06 1.95
C SER A 35 -15.86 0.73 0.64
N ALA A 36 -15.56 2.02 0.67
CA ALA A 36 -15.49 2.85 -0.52
C ALA A 36 -14.32 2.45 -1.43
N VAL A 37 -13.13 2.27 -0.84
CA VAL A 37 -11.95 1.80 -1.59
C VAL A 37 -12.14 0.38 -2.09
N ARG A 38 -12.79 -0.48 -1.31
CA ARG A 38 -13.15 -1.84 -1.72
C ARG A 38 -14.06 -1.84 -2.95
N ALA A 39 -15.03 -0.95 -3.02
CA ALA A 39 -15.93 -0.81 -4.18
C ALA A 39 -15.18 -0.37 -5.44
N ILE A 40 -14.26 0.58 -5.31
CA ILE A 40 -13.39 1.03 -6.41
C ILE A 40 -12.53 -0.14 -6.90
N ALA A 41 -11.88 -0.84 -6.01
CA ALA A 41 -11.03 -1.98 -6.35
C ALA A 41 -11.82 -3.10 -7.04
N ARG A 42 -13.02 -3.38 -6.58
CA ARG A 42 -13.90 -4.39 -7.19
C ARG A 42 -14.27 -4.02 -8.63
N GLU A 43 -14.58 -2.78 -8.89
CA GLU A 43 -14.89 -2.31 -10.24
C GLU A 43 -13.67 -2.39 -11.16
N ASP A 44 -12.50 -2.01 -10.69
CA ASP A 44 -11.25 -2.13 -11.45
C ASP A 44 -10.93 -3.59 -11.77
N LEU A 45 -11.14 -4.51 -10.82
CA LEU A 45 -10.88 -5.93 -11.02
C LEU A 45 -11.80 -6.57 -12.05
N LYS A 46 -13.04 -6.13 -12.16
CA LYS A 46 -13.96 -6.59 -13.22
C LYS A 46 -13.44 -6.27 -14.63
N ASN A 47 -12.70 -5.17 -14.75
CA ASN A 47 -12.14 -4.70 -16.02
C ASN A 47 -10.71 -5.20 -16.25
N ASN A 48 -10.13 -5.94 -15.31
CA ASN A 48 -8.77 -6.48 -15.42
C ASN A 48 -8.81 -7.88 -16.05
N PRO A 49 -8.26 -8.05 -17.28
CA PRO A 49 -8.31 -9.34 -17.97
C PRO A 49 -7.42 -10.42 -17.33
N TYR A 50 -6.51 -10.03 -16.45
CA TYR A 50 -5.57 -10.92 -15.77
C TYR A 50 -6.01 -11.35 -14.37
N ALA A 51 -7.02 -10.71 -13.82
CA ALA A 51 -7.58 -11.09 -12.52
C ALA A 51 -8.55 -12.26 -12.67
N SER A 52 -8.59 -13.14 -11.67
CA SER A 52 -9.58 -14.21 -11.63
C SER A 52 -10.99 -13.65 -11.45
N ASP A 53 -12.01 -14.44 -11.78
CA ASP A 53 -13.41 -14.04 -11.60
C ASP A 53 -13.87 -14.12 -10.14
N SER A 54 -12.96 -14.42 -9.22
CA SER A 54 -13.23 -14.40 -7.79
C SER A 54 -13.54 -12.98 -7.31
N GLU A 55 -14.63 -12.83 -6.58
CA GLU A 55 -14.96 -11.57 -5.92
C GLU A 55 -14.16 -11.34 -4.64
N GLU A 56 -13.39 -12.35 -4.22
CA GLU A 56 -12.56 -12.27 -3.02
C GLU A 56 -11.20 -11.67 -3.34
N PHE A 57 -10.81 -10.70 -2.53
CA PHE A 57 -9.49 -10.11 -2.57
C PHE A 57 -9.05 -9.62 -1.19
N GLU A 58 -7.75 -9.65 -0.97
CA GLU A 58 -7.15 -9.16 0.26
C GLU A 58 -6.90 -7.66 0.17
N MET A 59 -7.24 -6.94 1.23
CA MET A 59 -6.91 -5.52 1.38
C MET A 59 -6.04 -5.31 2.61
N ARG A 60 -4.93 -4.62 2.45
CA ARG A 60 -4.04 -4.26 3.55
C ARG A 60 -3.74 -2.77 3.55
N LEU A 61 -3.96 -2.12 4.69
CA LEU A 61 -3.58 -0.73 4.88
C LEU A 61 -2.08 -0.62 5.13
N MET A 62 -1.44 0.25 4.38
CA MET A 62 0.00 0.47 4.43
C MET A 62 0.32 1.97 4.33
N ASN A 63 1.53 2.34 4.68
CA ASN A 63 2.06 3.67 4.38
C ASN A 63 3.08 3.57 3.25
N LEU A 64 2.84 4.32 2.19
CA LEU A 64 3.79 4.51 1.11
C LEU A 64 4.63 5.75 1.41
N CYS A 65 5.95 5.59 1.44
CA CYS A 65 6.86 6.70 1.61
C CYS A 65 7.32 7.20 0.25
N ILE A 66 6.97 8.43 -0.08
CA ILE A 66 7.32 9.08 -1.34
C ILE A 66 8.40 10.10 -1.07
N ARG A 67 9.52 9.99 -1.79
CA ARG A 67 10.60 10.97 -1.74
C ARG A 67 10.38 12.07 -2.77
N HIS A 68 10.48 13.30 -2.34
CA HIS A 68 10.46 14.49 -3.19
C HIS A 68 11.81 15.20 -3.13
N GLY A 69 12.40 15.51 -4.29
CA GLY A 69 13.69 16.18 -4.38
C GLY A 69 14.89 15.24 -4.27
N THR A 70 16.08 15.81 -4.20
CA THR A 70 17.36 15.09 -4.19
C THR A 70 18.31 15.63 -3.12
N GLY A 71 19.21 14.75 -2.67
CA GLY A 71 20.26 15.10 -1.70
C GLY A 71 19.70 15.60 -0.37
N THR A 72 20.32 16.62 0.20
CA THR A 72 19.95 17.21 1.49
C THR A 72 18.64 18.00 1.44
N LYS A 73 18.15 18.33 0.25
CA LYS A 73 16.86 19.02 0.03
C LYS A 73 15.69 18.06 -0.15
N ALA A 74 15.93 16.75 -0.05
CA ALA A 74 14.88 15.79 -0.17
C ALA A 74 13.89 15.92 0.99
N SER A 75 12.60 15.87 0.66
CA SER A 75 11.51 15.72 1.61
C SER A 75 10.81 14.39 1.39
N TYR A 76 10.06 13.93 2.39
CA TYR A 76 9.35 12.67 2.34
C TYR A 76 7.89 12.89 2.71
N GLU A 77 7.03 12.18 1.99
CA GLU A 77 5.60 12.17 2.23
C GLU A 77 5.19 10.74 2.59
N LEU A 78 4.44 10.59 3.68
CA LEU A 78 3.81 9.34 4.03
C LEU A 78 2.35 9.35 3.56
N CYS A 79 2.03 8.49 2.61
CA CYS A 79 0.70 8.34 2.08
C CYS A 79 0.07 7.05 2.59
N PRO A 80 -1.07 7.11 3.28
CA PRO A 80 -1.82 5.90 3.59
C PRO A 80 -2.40 5.32 2.29
N VAL A 81 -2.17 4.05 2.07
CA VAL A 81 -2.61 3.34 0.86
C VAL A 81 -3.24 2.01 1.21
N TRP A 82 -4.18 1.56 0.38
CA TRP A 82 -4.70 0.22 0.40
C TRP A 82 -4.01 -0.63 -0.67
N ARG A 83 -3.31 -1.66 -0.25
CA ARG A 83 -2.84 -2.70 -1.16
C ARG A 83 -3.93 -3.74 -1.32
N VAL A 84 -4.33 -3.97 -2.56
CA VAL A 84 -5.32 -4.97 -2.93
C VAL A 84 -4.61 -6.08 -3.68
N ARG A 85 -4.86 -7.31 -3.26
CA ARG A 85 -4.33 -8.52 -3.88
C ARG A 85 -5.47 -9.46 -4.22
N THR A 86 -5.49 -9.94 -5.45
CA THR A 86 -6.43 -10.94 -5.92
C THR A 86 -5.71 -12.03 -6.71
N ALA A 87 -6.33 -13.21 -6.81
CA ALA A 87 -5.81 -14.27 -7.64
C ALA A 87 -5.77 -13.88 -9.12
N GLY A 88 -4.75 -14.33 -9.83
CA GLY A 88 -4.61 -14.15 -11.27
C GLY A 88 -5.27 -15.26 -12.09
N LYS A 89 -5.26 -15.10 -13.42
CA LYS A 89 -5.69 -16.09 -14.40
C LYS A 89 -4.48 -16.72 -15.10
N GLY A 90 -4.61 -18.01 -15.47
CA GLY A 90 -3.58 -18.71 -16.22
C GLY A 90 -2.27 -18.83 -15.44
N ASP A 91 -1.17 -18.37 -16.04
CA ASP A 91 0.16 -18.41 -15.44
C ASP A 91 0.43 -17.29 -14.47
N ILE A 92 -0.55 -16.40 -14.24
CA ILE A 92 -0.45 -15.28 -13.32
C ILE A 92 -0.94 -15.75 -11.95
N ASP A 93 -0.05 -15.75 -10.95
CA ASP A 93 -0.39 -16.19 -9.61
C ASP A 93 -1.36 -15.20 -8.94
N PHE A 94 -1.06 -13.91 -9.03
CA PHE A 94 -1.93 -12.88 -8.49
C PHE A 94 -1.70 -11.50 -9.11
N CYS A 95 -2.70 -10.65 -8.96
CA CYS A 95 -2.66 -9.25 -9.33
C CYS A 95 -2.58 -8.39 -8.08
N LEU A 96 -1.80 -7.33 -8.16
CA LEU A 96 -1.67 -6.32 -7.10
C LEU A 96 -2.11 -4.96 -7.62
N ALA A 97 -2.81 -4.22 -6.80
CA ALA A 97 -3.11 -2.82 -7.04
C ALA A 97 -2.95 -2.03 -5.73
N VAL A 98 -2.57 -0.78 -5.85
CA VAL A 98 -2.40 0.13 -4.71
C VAL A 98 -3.25 1.36 -4.93
N TYR A 99 -4.07 1.69 -3.95
CA TYR A 99 -5.00 2.81 -3.98
C TYR A 99 -4.65 3.79 -2.88
N ASP A 100 -4.66 5.08 -3.20
CA ASP A 100 -4.57 6.13 -2.20
C ASP A 100 -5.78 6.02 -1.25
N ALA A 101 -5.51 5.90 0.04
CA ALA A 101 -6.57 5.72 1.03
C ALA A 101 -7.40 7.00 1.28
N VAL A 102 -6.90 8.15 0.89
CA VAL A 102 -7.59 9.45 1.03
C VAL A 102 -8.46 9.74 -0.19
N SER A 103 -7.91 9.62 -1.39
CA SER A 103 -8.61 9.97 -2.65
C SER A 103 -9.30 8.79 -3.33
N GLY A 104 -8.89 7.56 -3.03
CA GLY A 104 -9.33 6.36 -3.74
C GLY A 104 -8.67 6.17 -5.11
N LYS A 105 -7.75 7.04 -5.50
CA LYS A 105 -7.07 6.96 -6.79
C LYS A 105 -6.13 5.75 -6.82
N ARG A 106 -6.19 4.99 -7.92
CA ARG A 106 -5.22 3.92 -8.17
C ARG A 106 -3.85 4.52 -8.48
N LEU A 107 -2.85 4.12 -7.70
CA LEU A 107 -1.46 4.58 -7.81
C LEU A 107 -0.59 3.59 -8.57
N PHE A 108 -0.91 2.32 -8.47
CA PHE A 108 -0.12 1.24 -9.06
C PHE A 108 -0.99 0.03 -9.36
N GLU A 109 -0.65 -0.66 -10.44
CA GLU A 109 -1.20 -1.95 -10.81
C GLU A 109 -0.08 -2.83 -11.36
N GLY A 110 -0.01 -4.06 -10.90
CA GLY A 110 1.02 -5.00 -11.30
C GLY A 110 0.55 -6.45 -11.27
N LEU A 111 1.32 -7.29 -11.96
CA LEU A 111 1.11 -8.73 -12.08
C LEU A 111 2.31 -9.45 -11.47
N LEU A 112 2.03 -10.51 -10.78
CA LEU A 112 3.05 -11.41 -10.23
C LEU A 112 2.74 -12.86 -10.57
#